data_eafcafbc509ae8dc1bcb117209e4f44a
#
_entry.id   eafcafbc509ae8dc1bcb117209e4f44a
#
_cell.length_a   1.000
_cell.length_b   1.000
_cell.length_c   1.000
_cell.angle_alpha   90.00
_cell.angle_beta   90.00
_cell.angle_gamma   90.00
#
_symmetry.space_group_name_H-M   'P 1'
#
loop_
_entity.id
_entity.type
_entity.pdbx_description
1 polymer ?
#
loop_
_entity_poly.entity_id
_entity_poly.type
_entity_poly.pdbx_seq_one_letter_code
_entity_poly.pdbx_strand_id
1 'polypeptide(L)'
;MKYYCNPVNINYRYQFNADQRKNRIAICREAADPSMISFKGRYYIFASMTLGVWVSDDLAKWDNHKLPAELPLYDYAPDVRVMGDYVYFCASKKGEKCDRYRTKDILNGPYEKIEGTFDYWDPNLFVDDDGRVYFYWGCSNDTPLLGVELDPETMNPKGERKELISANPYKHGYERIGDDNSWLPRSEEEVDACFENFMKSQGTPVEQIPAMYIPMIRGMFTDKPYIEGAWMDKHEGRYYLQYAFAGTQYNTYGDGVYVSDKPLGPFTLAKNNPYSYHPGGFMPGAGHGSTMEDYKGNFWHAATMRISVSHDFERRVGIWKAAYDEEG
;
A
#
# COMPACT_ATOMS: atom_id res chain seq x y z
N MET A 1 -15.97 8.24 27.92
CA MET A 1 -15.79 7.26 26.84
C MET A 1 -15.40 8.03 25.60
N LYS A 2 -14.28 7.70 24.97
CA LYS A 2 -13.87 8.35 23.70
C LYS A 2 -14.34 7.48 22.55
N TYR A 3 -14.83 8.09 21.49
CA TYR A 3 -15.30 7.41 20.29
C TYR A 3 -14.39 7.80 19.13
N TYR A 4 -14.07 6.88 18.26
CA TYR A 4 -13.54 7.15 16.94
C TYR A 4 -14.58 6.81 15.87
N CYS A 5 -14.42 7.34 14.68
CA CYS A 5 -15.33 7.05 13.57
C CYS A 5 -14.54 6.63 12.32
N ASN A 6 -15.21 5.91 11.45
CA ASN A 6 -14.72 5.62 10.10
C ASN A 6 -15.65 6.32 9.08
N PRO A 7 -15.11 6.99 8.05
CA PRO A 7 -13.68 7.27 7.89
C PRO A 7 -13.14 8.08 9.07
N VAL A 8 -11.85 7.97 9.31
CA VAL A 8 -11.19 8.75 10.36
C VAL A 8 -11.48 10.23 10.14
N ASN A 9 -11.85 10.95 11.21
CA ASN A 9 -12.17 12.37 11.12
C ASN A 9 -10.90 13.21 11.05
N ILE A 10 -10.32 13.26 9.86
CA ILE A 10 -9.13 14.03 9.51
C ILE A 10 -9.47 15.06 8.44
N ASN A 11 -8.66 16.11 8.35
CA ASN A 11 -8.82 17.17 7.33
C ASN A 11 -8.33 16.66 5.97
N TYR A 12 -9.19 15.98 5.24
CA TYR A 12 -8.91 15.57 3.86
C TYR A 12 -8.79 16.77 2.94
N ARG A 13 -7.68 16.85 2.21
CA ARG A 13 -7.43 17.98 1.31
C ARG A 13 -8.05 17.78 -0.05
N TYR A 14 -8.50 18.87 -0.66
CA TYR A 14 -8.89 18.87 -2.06
C TYR A 14 -7.68 18.74 -2.97
N GLN A 15 -7.82 17.87 -3.96
CA GLN A 15 -6.87 17.65 -5.04
C GLN A 15 -7.57 17.86 -6.38
N PHE A 16 -6.83 18.32 -7.36
CA PHE A 16 -7.35 18.65 -8.69
C PHE A 16 -6.64 17.76 -9.71
N ASN A 17 -7.34 16.74 -10.18
CA ASN A 17 -6.82 15.81 -11.17
C ASN A 17 -7.46 16.10 -12.54
N ALA A 18 -6.63 16.18 -13.58
CA ALA A 18 -7.11 16.31 -14.94
C ALA A 18 -7.63 14.95 -15.43
N ASP A 19 -8.94 14.81 -15.59
CA ASP A 19 -9.54 13.67 -16.27
C ASP A 19 -9.48 13.91 -17.78
N GLN A 20 -8.41 13.45 -18.40
CA GLN A 20 -8.20 13.63 -19.82
C GLN A 20 -9.26 12.95 -20.69
N ARG A 21 -9.86 11.84 -20.22
CA ARG A 21 -10.90 11.11 -20.96
C ARG A 21 -12.19 11.91 -21.04
N LYS A 22 -12.51 12.68 -20.01
CA LYS A 22 -13.72 13.47 -19.90
C LYS A 22 -13.48 14.96 -20.15
N ASN A 23 -12.25 15.36 -20.50
CA ASN A 23 -11.83 16.75 -20.70
C ASN A 23 -12.33 17.68 -19.57
N ARG A 24 -12.16 17.25 -18.34
CA ARG A 24 -12.57 18.00 -17.15
C ARG A 24 -11.54 17.87 -16.03
N ILE A 25 -11.60 18.81 -15.11
CA ILE A 25 -10.91 18.69 -13.82
C ILE A 25 -11.81 17.91 -12.87
N ALA A 26 -11.33 16.78 -12.39
CA ALA A 26 -11.94 16.07 -11.29
C ALA A 26 -11.41 16.62 -9.97
N ILE A 27 -12.29 16.82 -9.02
CA ILE A 27 -11.94 17.24 -7.66
C ILE A 27 -12.15 16.03 -6.76
N CYS A 28 -11.11 15.64 -6.07
CA CYS A 28 -11.16 14.56 -5.07
C CYS A 28 -10.51 14.98 -3.76
N ARG A 29 -10.68 14.20 -2.74
CA ARG A 29 -10.03 14.36 -1.43
C ARG A 29 -9.44 13.03 -1.04
N GLU A 30 -8.22 12.82 -1.45
CA GLU A 30 -7.54 11.56 -1.28
C GLU A 30 -6.71 11.54 0.00
N ALA A 31 -6.82 10.45 0.75
CA ALA A 31 -5.86 9.97 1.72
C ALA A 31 -5.99 8.44 1.74
N ALA A 32 -4.96 7.77 1.28
CA ALA A 32 -4.95 6.33 1.07
C ALA A 32 -3.62 5.72 1.48
N ASP A 33 -3.53 4.40 1.40
CA ASP A 33 -2.31 3.66 1.65
C ASP A 33 -1.65 4.10 2.98
N PRO A 34 -2.40 4.04 4.09
CA PRO A 34 -1.96 4.66 5.33
C PRO A 34 -0.82 3.89 5.98
N SER A 35 0.23 4.61 6.36
CA SER A 35 1.24 4.14 7.30
C SER A 35 0.96 4.77 8.66
N MET A 36 0.55 3.94 9.62
CA MET A 36 0.19 4.38 10.97
C MET A 36 1.22 3.90 11.98
N ILE A 37 1.79 4.82 12.75
CA ILE A 37 2.82 4.51 13.75
C ILE A 37 2.53 5.16 15.11
N SER A 38 3.10 4.56 16.16
CA SER A 38 3.26 5.15 17.49
C SER A 38 4.70 5.62 17.68
N PHE A 39 4.92 6.87 18.08
CA PHE A 39 6.24 7.41 18.33
C PHE A 39 6.21 8.49 19.40
N LYS A 40 7.12 8.39 20.39
CA LYS A 40 7.30 9.35 21.49
C LYS A 40 5.98 9.81 22.16
N GLY A 41 5.11 8.84 22.47
CA GLY A 41 3.87 9.07 23.19
C GLY A 41 2.70 9.56 22.34
N ARG A 42 2.84 9.64 21.03
CA ARG A 42 1.81 10.11 20.09
C ARG A 42 1.61 9.11 18.95
N TYR A 43 0.50 9.26 18.22
CA TYR A 43 0.14 8.48 17.05
C TYR A 43 0.20 9.35 15.80
N TYR A 44 0.64 8.77 14.70
CA TYR A 44 0.83 9.46 13.43
C TYR A 44 0.22 8.64 12.29
N ILE A 45 -0.47 9.32 11.37
CA ILE A 45 -0.92 8.75 10.10
C ILE A 45 -0.29 9.53 8.96
N PHE A 46 0.43 8.80 8.10
CA PHE A 46 0.91 9.25 6.80
C PHE A 46 0.08 8.57 5.74
N ALA A 47 -0.26 9.26 4.66
CA ALA A 47 -1.07 8.67 3.62
C ALA A 47 -0.75 9.28 2.26
N SER A 48 -1.00 8.54 1.20
CA SER A 48 -0.81 8.94 -0.19
C SER A 48 -1.45 10.28 -0.50
N MET A 49 -0.76 11.07 -1.32
CA MET A 49 -1.21 12.36 -1.86
C MET A 49 -1.55 13.41 -0.78
N THR A 50 -0.98 13.27 0.41
CA THR A 50 -1.20 14.23 1.50
C THR A 50 0.02 15.11 1.74
N LEU A 51 -0.22 16.34 2.21
CA LEU A 51 0.82 17.34 2.41
C LEU A 51 1.26 17.39 3.88
N GLY A 52 1.71 16.27 4.43
CA GLY A 52 2.15 16.24 5.81
C GLY A 52 1.71 14.97 6.55
N VAL A 53 1.42 15.12 7.81
CA VAL A 53 1.06 14.04 8.72
C VAL A 53 -0.11 14.45 9.59
N TRP A 54 -0.96 13.49 9.97
CA TRP A 54 -1.93 13.68 11.03
C TRP A 54 -1.38 13.11 12.33
N VAL A 55 -1.57 13.85 13.39
CA VAL A 55 -1.06 13.55 14.73
C VAL A 55 -2.22 13.45 15.71
N SER A 56 -2.17 12.45 16.58
CA SER A 56 -3.17 12.21 17.61
C SER A 56 -2.52 11.79 18.94
N ASP A 57 -3.14 12.20 20.04
CA ASP A 57 -2.79 11.72 21.37
C ASP A 57 -3.74 10.59 21.83
N ASP A 58 -4.81 10.28 21.07
CA ASP A 58 -5.89 9.41 21.57
C ASP A 58 -6.57 8.54 20.49
N LEU A 59 -6.07 8.54 19.25
CA LEU A 59 -6.61 7.85 18.08
C LEU A 59 -8.03 8.30 17.65
N ALA A 60 -8.58 9.31 18.31
CA ALA A 60 -9.93 9.81 18.03
C ALA A 60 -9.92 11.21 17.43
N LYS A 61 -9.02 12.06 17.91
CA LYS A 61 -8.84 13.42 17.41
C LYS A 61 -7.49 13.54 16.71
N TRP A 62 -7.51 14.07 15.50
CA TRP A 62 -6.34 14.18 14.61
C TRP A 62 -6.13 15.61 14.14
N ASP A 63 -4.92 16.10 14.29
CA ASP A 63 -4.51 17.42 13.82
C ASP A 63 -3.48 17.27 12.68
N ASN A 64 -3.68 17.98 11.57
CA ASN A 64 -2.77 17.94 10.42
C ASN A 64 -1.60 18.89 10.60
N HIS A 65 -0.40 18.38 10.40
CA HIS A 65 0.84 19.15 10.39
C HIS A 65 1.51 19.03 9.03
N LYS A 66 1.79 20.17 8.40
CA LYS A 66 2.52 20.23 7.15
C LYS A 66 3.98 19.84 7.40
N LEU A 67 4.52 18.99 6.53
CA LEU A 67 5.93 18.61 6.52
C LEU A 67 6.65 19.20 5.30
N PRO A 68 8.00 19.28 5.32
CA PRO A 68 8.79 19.77 4.19
C PRO A 68 8.55 18.99 2.91
N ALA A 69 8.57 19.70 1.77
CA ALA A 69 8.26 19.11 0.46
C ALA A 69 9.37 18.20 -0.09
N GLU A 70 10.56 18.26 0.49
CA GLU A 70 11.65 17.35 0.14
C GLU A 70 11.48 15.92 0.64
N LEU A 71 10.59 15.72 1.63
CA LEU A 71 10.28 14.38 2.12
C LEU A 71 9.42 13.62 1.09
N PRO A 72 9.60 12.31 0.90
CA PRO A 72 8.89 11.53 -0.11
C PRO A 72 7.44 11.21 0.27
N LEU A 73 6.79 12.04 1.08
CA LEU A 73 5.46 11.82 1.64
C LEU A 73 4.33 12.32 0.73
N TYR A 74 4.67 12.99 -0.37
CA TYR A 74 3.70 13.56 -1.32
C TYR A 74 3.44 12.64 -2.51
N ASP A 75 4.13 11.53 -2.58
CA ASP A 75 3.93 10.49 -3.57
C ASP A 75 3.02 9.37 -3.01
N TYR A 76 2.85 8.29 -3.76
CA TYR A 76 1.99 7.18 -3.37
C TYR A 76 2.67 6.26 -2.36
N ALA A 77 1.83 5.67 -1.50
CA ALA A 77 2.18 4.64 -0.53
C ALA A 77 3.40 5.00 0.34
N PRO A 78 3.33 6.06 1.15
CA PRO A 78 4.40 6.38 2.08
C PRO A 78 4.51 5.27 3.12
N ASP A 79 5.71 4.73 3.30
CA ASP A 79 6.03 3.88 4.44
C ASP A 79 6.84 4.65 5.46
N VAL A 80 6.39 4.60 6.69
CA VAL A 80 7.02 5.28 7.83
C VAL A 80 7.22 4.30 8.96
N ARG A 81 8.46 4.06 9.34
CA ARG A 81 8.81 3.07 10.36
C ARG A 81 9.70 3.64 11.45
N VAL A 82 9.45 3.19 12.66
CA VAL A 82 10.30 3.50 13.81
C VAL A 82 11.44 2.48 13.90
N MET A 83 12.67 2.98 14.02
CA MET A 83 13.85 2.17 14.26
C MET A 83 14.71 2.86 15.34
N GLY A 84 14.69 2.32 16.54
CA GLY A 84 15.31 2.94 17.71
C GLY A 84 14.74 4.35 17.99
N ASP A 85 15.60 5.35 18.06
CA ASP A 85 15.20 6.74 18.28
C ASP A 85 14.76 7.48 17.00
N TYR A 86 14.88 6.83 15.84
CA TYR A 86 14.61 7.44 14.55
C TYR A 86 13.28 6.96 13.96
N VAL A 87 12.71 7.81 13.14
CA VAL A 87 11.64 7.47 12.21
C VAL A 87 12.20 7.59 10.80
N TYR A 88 11.98 6.55 10.00
CA TYR A 88 12.41 6.46 8.60
C TYR A 88 11.21 6.67 7.68
N PHE A 89 11.42 7.38 6.59
CA PHE A 89 10.41 7.73 5.59
C PHE A 89 10.84 7.25 4.21
N CYS A 90 9.94 6.61 3.49
CA CYS A 90 10.07 6.35 2.06
C CYS A 90 8.68 6.36 1.39
N ALA A 91 8.64 6.41 0.07
CA ALA A 91 7.43 6.31 -0.72
C ALA A 91 7.75 5.79 -2.12
N SER A 92 6.73 5.42 -2.87
CA SER A 92 6.85 4.94 -4.25
C SER A 92 7.44 6.01 -5.17
N LYS A 93 8.35 5.60 -6.07
CA LYS A 93 8.85 6.46 -7.13
C LYS A 93 9.21 5.63 -8.35
N LYS A 94 8.39 5.69 -9.37
CA LYS A 94 8.55 4.84 -10.56
C LYS A 94 9.64 5.32 -11.49
N GLY A 95 10.55 4.40 -11.85
CA GLY A 95 11.60 4.63 -12.83
C GLY A 95 12.72 5.54 -12.33
N GLU A 96 12.73 5.89 -11.04
CA GLU A 96 13.79 6.66 -10.42
C GLU A 96 14.21 5.99 -9.11
N LYS A 97 15.45 6.21 -8.69
CA LYS A 97 15.91 5.76 -7.38
C LYS A 97 15.16 6.51 -6.29
N CYS A 98 14.65 5.76 -5.33
CA CYS A 98 13.88 6.32 -4.23
C CYS A 98 14.80 6.61 -3.04
N ASP A 99 14.92 7.89 -2.69
CA ASP A 99 15.63 8.29 -1.49
C ASP A 99 14.80 7.98 -0.25
N ARG A 100 15.48 7.73 0.85
CA ARG A 100 14.89 7.63 2.18
C ARG A 100 15.32 8.83 3.02
N TYR A 101 14.55 9.10 4.06
CA TYR A 101 14.88 10.12 5.03
C TYR A 101 14.68 9.56 6.43
N ARG A 102 15.41 10.10 7.41
CA ARG A 102 15.18 9.79 8.82
C ARG A 102 15.22 11.02 9.69
N THR A 103 14.53 10.96 10.81
CA THR A 103 14.53 12.04 11.81
C THR A 103 14.30 11.49 13.21
N LYS A 104 14.71 12.25 14.22
CA LYS A 104 14.31 12.03 15.63
C LYS A 104 13.11 12.87 16.05
N ASP A 105 12.66 13.80 15.21
CA ASP A 105 11.50 14.66 15.44
C ASP A 105 10.70 14.77 14.13
N ILE A 106 9.55 14.12 14.11
CA ILE A 106 8.69 14.05 12.92
C ILE A 106 8.21 15.43 12.46
N LEU A 107 7.98 16.34 13.40
CA LEU A 107 7.36 17.63 13.09
C LEU A 107 8.36 18.74 12.77
N ASN A 108 9.57 18.68 13.36
CA ASN A 108 10.52 19.79 13.30
C ASN A 108 11.85 19.40 12.63
N GLY A 109 12.13 18.12 12.44
CA GLY A 109 13.44 17.67 11.91
C GLY A 109 14.57 17.79 12.95
N PRO A 110 15.82 17.89 12.52
CA PRO A 110 16.25 17.83 11.11
C PRO A 110 15.95 16.49 10.45
N TYR A 111 15.83 16.52 9.11
CA TYR A 111 15.62 15.32 8.30
C TYR A 111 16.92 14.97 7.57
N GLU A 112 17.46 13.80 7.86
CA GLU A 112 18.69 13.30 7.25
C GLU A 112 18.34 12.49 6.01
N LYS A 113 18.85 12.88 4.85
CA LYS A 113 18.67 12.15 3.60
C LYS A 113 19.58 10.92 3.54
N ILE A 114 19.05 9.81 3.07
CA ILE A 114 19.76 8.58 2.75
C ILE A 114 19.55 8.31 1.26
N GLU A 115 20.64 8.38 0.49
CA GLU A 115 20.61 8.19 -0.97
C GLU A 115 20.03 6.84 -1.35
N GLY A 116 19.07 6.85 -2.28
CA GLY A 116 18.46 5.64 -2.81
C GLY A 116 19.36 4.92 -3.82
N THR A 117 19.26 3.60 -3.87
CA THR A 117 20.05 2.76 -4.78
C THR A 117 19.21 2.07 -5.86
N PHE A 118 17.90 1.99 -5.68
CA PHE A 118 16.96 1.41 -6.64
C PHE A 118 15.58 2.06 -6.54
N ASP A 119 14.75 1.84 -7.53
CA ASP A 119 13.34 2.19 -7.55
C ASP A 119 12.47 1.09 -6.94
N TYR A 120 11.34 1.48 -6.40
CA TYR A 120 10.35 0.56 -5.84
C TYR A 120 8.95 1.18 -5.83
N TRP A 121 7.96 0.30 -5.73
CA TRP A 121 6.56 0.66 -5.50
C TRP A 121 6.05 0.03 -4.22
N ASP A 122 5.19 0.75 -3.51
CA ASP A 122 4.53 0.31 -2.28
C ASP A 122 5.54 -0.29 -1.29
N PRO A 123 6.47 0.55 -0.82
CA PRO A 123 7.55 0.11 0.07
C PRO A 123 7.06 -0.23 1.46
N ASN A 124 7.76 -1.14 2.11
CA ASN A 124 7.64 -1.38 3.53
C ASN A 124 8.98 -1.72 4.15
N LEU A 125 9.40 -0.93 5.12
CA LEU A 125 10.59 -1.16 5.94
C LEU A 125 10.21 -1.94 7.19
N PHE A 126 10.94 -2.98 7.51
CA PHE A 126 10.74 -3.76 8.73
C PHE A 126 12.06 -3.91 9.47
N VAL A 127 12.01 -3.71 10.79
CA VAL A 127 13.15 -3.90 11.69
C VAL A 127 12.85 -5.07 12.61
N ASP A 128 13.68 -6.09 12.53
CA ASP A 128 13.55 -7.28 13.37
C ASP A 128 14.12 -7.07 14.78
N ASP A 129 13.75 -7.95 15.71
CA ASP A 129 14.19 -7.89 17.12
C ASP A 129 15.71 -7.98 17.29
N ASP A 130 16.41 -8.59 16.34
CA ASP A 130 17.88 -8.71 16.33
C ASP A 130 18.59 -7.51 15.67
N GLY A 131 17.82 -6.48 15.26
CA GLY A 131 18.32 -5.26 14.64
C GLY A 131 18.59 -5.39 13.13
N ARG A 132 18.32 -6.54 12.52
CA ARG A 132 18.36 -6.66 11.05
C ARG A 132 17.20 -5.89 10.44
N VAL A 133 17.45 -5.34 9.26
CA VAL A 133 16.50 -4.53 8.53
C VAL A 133 16.11 -5.25 7.25
N TYR A 134 14.81 -5.29 6.98
CA TYR A 134 14.24 -5.90 5.77
C TYR A 134 13.39 -4.89 5.03
N PHE A 135 13.31 -5.06 3.73
CA PHE A 135 12.56 -4.18 2.86
C PHE A 135 11.71 -5.00 1.91
N TYR A 136 10.42 -4.66 1.84
CA TYR A 136 9.41 -5.31 1.02
C TYR A 136 8.83 -4.28 0.06
N TRP A 137 8.48 -4.70 -1.16
CA TRP A 137 7.85 -3.83 -2.14
C TRP A 137 7.19 -4.60 -3.26
N GLY A 138 6.34 -3.93 -4.01
CA GLY A 138 5.69 -4.42 -5.23
C GLY A 138 4.28 -3.87 -5.36
N CYS A 139 3.91 -3.54 -6.58
CA CYS A 139 2.56 -3.16 -6.98
C CYS A 139 2.38 -3.60 -8.43
N SER A 140 1.84 -4.79 -8.64
CA SER A 140 1.75 -5.37 -9.98
C SER A 140 0.67 -6.44 -10.06
N ASN A 141 0.15 -6.64 -11.26
CA ASN A 141 -0.71 -7.78 -11.61
C ASN A 141 0.06 -8.90 -12.34
N ASP A 142 1.36 -8.75 -12.54
CA ASP A 142 2.21 -9.73 -13.25
C ASP A 142 3.42 -10.19 -12.44
N THR A 143 3.90 -9.38 -11.50
CA THR A 143 5.10 -9.69 -10.71
C THR A 143 4.75 -9.90 -9.24
N PRO A 144 5.48 -10.78 -8.54
CA PRO A 144 5.28 -11.02 -7.12
C PRO A 144 5.67 -9.81 -6.26
N LEU A 145 5.26 -9.80 -5.00
CA LEU A 145 5.89 -8.97 -3.98
C LEU A 145 7.32 -9.47 -3.75
N LEU A 146 8.21 -8.52 -3.60
CA LEU A 146 9.65 -8.75 -3.44
C LEU A 146 10.11 -8.40 -2.03
N GLY A 147 11.22 -8.99 -1.61
CA GLY A 147 11.86 -8.67 -0.34
C GLY A 147 13.37 -8.81 -0.40
N VAL A 148 14.07 -8.04 0.44
CA VAL A 148 15.53 -8.10 0.59
C VAL A 148 15.93 -7.66 1.99
N GLU A 149 17.03 -8.19 2.50
CA GLU A 149 17.71 -7.65 3.68
C GLU A 149 18.47 -6.37 3.29
N LEU A 150 18.42 -5.35 4.15
CA LEU A 150 19.18 -4.13 3.99
C LEU A 150 20.31 -4.06 5.01
N ASP A 151 21.37 -3.38 4.65
CA ASP A 151 22.38 -2.93 5.59
C ASP A 151 21.79 -1.81 6.46
N PRO A 152 21.78 -1.92 7.79
CA PRO A 152 21.07 -0.98 8.66
C PRO A 152 21.72 0.42 8.71
N GLU A 153 23.00 0.56 8.33
CA GLU A 153 23.68 1.86 8.32
C GLU A 153 23.46 2.61 6.99
N THR A 154 23.58 1.88 5.88
CA THR A 154 23.54 2.46 4.53
C THR A 154 22.18 2.34 3.86
N MET A 155 21.29 1.47 4.38
CA MET A 155 20.01 1.08 3.76
C MET A 155 20.15 0.49 2.36
N ASN A 156 21.34 0.00 1.99
CA ASN A 156 21.57 -0.67 0.73
C ASN A 156 21.18 -2.15 0.80
N PRO A 157 20.70 -2.73 -0.31
CA PRO A 157 20.41 -4.16 -0.37
C PRO A 157 21.63 -5.02 -0.03
N LYS A 158 21.40 -6.03 0.79
CA LYS A 158 22.37 -7.00 1.25
C LYS A 158 21.95 -8.40 0.78
N GLY A 159 22.55 -8.83 -0.31
CA GLY A 159 22.20 -10.09 -0.96
C GLY A 159 21.19 -9.93 -2.11
N GLU A 160 20.60 -11.06 -2.51
CA GLU A 160 19.67 -11.12 -3.64
C GLU A 160 18.23 -10.80 -3.22
N ARG A 161 17.50 -10.15 -4.11
CA ARG A 161 16.06 -9.94 -3.98
C ARG A 161 15.34 -11.28 -4.08
N LYS A 162 14.33 -11.48 -3.24
CA LYS A 162 13.53 -12.70 -3.23
C LYS A 162 12.11 -12.38 -3.68
N GLU A 163 11.58 -13.25 -4.51
CA GLU A 163 10.14 -13.32 -4.78
C GLU A 163 9.44 -13.97 -3.58
N LEU A 164 8.42 -13.32 -3.05
CA LEU A 164 7.79 -13.72 -1.80
C LEU A 164 6.43 -14.37 -2.02
N ILE A 165 5.48 -13.61 -2.57
CA ILE A 165 4.09 -14.04 -2.79
C ILE A 165 3.54 -13.46 -4.09
N SER A 166 2.60 -14.17 -4.69
CA SER A 166 1.84 -13.74 -5.85
C SER A 166 0.35 -14.00 -5.63
N ALA A 167 -0.50 -13.22 -6.27
CA ALA A 167 -1.94 -13.48 -6.26
C ALA A 167 -2.28 -14.82 -6.93
N ASN A 168 -3.31 -15.48 -6.40
CA ASN A 168 -3.85 -16.70 -6.99
C ASN A 168 -5.40 -16.67 -7.02
N PRO A 169 -6.01 -15.90 -7.93
CA PRO A 169 -7.45 -15.70 -7.98
C PRO A 169 -8.25 -16.98 -8.34
N TYR A 170 -7.56 -17.99 -8.87
CA TYR A 170 -8.18 -19.32 -9.12
C TYR A 170 -8.41 -20.10 -7.83
N LYS A 171 -7.52 -19.94 -6.86
CA LYS A 171 -7.58 -20.62 -5.57
C LYS A 171 -8.23 -19.76 -4.48
N HIS A 172 -7.97 -18.45 -4.51
CA HIS A 172 -8.43 -17.49 -3.51
C HIS A 172 -9.47 -16.57 -4.17
N GLY A 173 -10.75 -16.92 -4.04
CA GLY A 173 -11.84 -16.19 -4.71
C GLY A 173 -11.91 -14.71 -4.34
N TYR A 174 -11.51 -14.33 -3.13
CA TYR A 174 -11.47 -12.94 -2.67
C TYR A 174 -10.39 -12.10 -3.39
N GLU A 175 -9.37 -12.72 -3.99
CA GLU A 175 -8.37 -12.00 -4.78
C GLU A 175 -8.86 -11.63 -6.19
N ARG A 176 -9.98 -12.16 -6.65
CA ARG A 176 -10.54 -11.82 -7.96
C ARG A 176 -10.95 -10.36 -8.02
N ILE A 177 -10.77 -9.76 -9.18
CA ILE A 177 -11.20 -8.39 -9.43
C ILE A 177 -12.71 -8.28 -9.68
N GLY A 178 -13.20 -7.04 -9.76
CA GLY A 178 -14.62 -6.72 -9.86
C GLY A 178 -15.23 -6.41 -8.50
N ASP A 179 -16.31 -5.63 -8.50
CA ASP A 179 -16.99 -5.19 -7.27
C ASP A 179 -17.65 -6.33 -6.47
N ASP A 180 -17.64 -7.54 -7.01
CA ASP A 180 -18.21 -8.76 -6.43
C ASP A 180 -17.26 -9.97 -6.46
N ASN A 181 -15.97 -9.76 -6.73
CA ASN A 181 -14.94 -10.82 -6.90
C ASN A 181 -15.31 -11.85 -7.98
N SER A 182 -16.05 -11.49 -9.02
CA SER A 182 -16.52 -12.44 -10.01
C SER A 182 -15.57 -12.66 -11.18
N TRP A 183 -14.61 -11.73 -11.42
CA TRP A 183 -13.79 -11.77 -12.62
C TRP A 183 -12.52 -12.58 -12.42
N LEU A 184 -12.38 -13.61 -13.25
CA LEU A 184 -11.13 -14.38 -13.38
C LEU A 184 -10.25 -13.78 -14.47
N PRO A 185 -8.93 -13.93 -14.37
CA PRO A 185 -8.02 -13.54 -15.44
C PRO A 185 -8.42 -14.14 -16.78
N ARG A 186 -8.34 -13.32 -17.82
CA ARG A 186 -8.54 -13.76 -19.21
C ARG A 186 -7.41 -14.64 -19.67
N SER A 187 -7.69 -15.52 -20.63
CA SER A 187 -6.64 -16.22 -21.36
C SER A 187 -5.84 -15.25 -22.24
N GLU A 188 -4.66 -15.66 -22.67
CA GLU A 188 -3.83 -14.82 -23.55
C GLU A 188 -4.54 -14.52 -24.88
N GLU A 189 -5.33 -15.47 -25.41
CA GLU A 189 -6.12 -15.27 -26.63
C GLU A 189 -7.21 -14.22 -26.43
N GLU A 190 -7.86 -14.23 -25.27
CA GLU A 190 -8.89 -13.22 -24.93
C GLU A 190 -8.24 -11.84 -24.73
N VAL A 191 -7.07 -11.77 -24.08
CA VAL A 191 -6.30 -10.53 -23.93
C VAL A 191 -5.91 -9.97 -25.29
N ASP A 192 -5.39 -10.82 -26.20
CA ASP A 192 -5.01 -10.39 -27.54
C ASP A 192 -6.23 -9.88 -28.33
N ALA A 193 -7.35 -10.58 -28.26
CA ALA A 193 -8.58 -10.13 -28.92
C ALA A 193 -9.07 -8.78 -28.37
N CYS A 194 -9.03 -8.57 -27.05
CA CYS A 194 -9.37 -7.29 -26.43
C CYS A 194 -8.42 -6.18 -26.84
N PHE A 195 -7.12 -6.46 -26.83
CA PHE A 195 -6.09 -5.50 -27.27
C PHE A 195 -6.27 -5.09 -28.73
N GLU A 196 -6.45 -6.06 -29.65
CA GLU A 196 -6.67 -5.77 -31.05
C GLU A 196 -7.96 -4.93 -31.29
N ASN A 197 -9.04 -5.30 -30.62
CA ASN A 197 -10.29 -4.55 -30.70
C ASN A 197 -10.14 -3.12 -30.17
N PHE A 198 -9.41 -2.95 -29.08
CA PHE A 198 -9.08 -1.61 -28.55
C PHE A 198 -8.28 -0.80 -29.58
N MET A 199 -7.23 -1.38 -30.14
CA MET A 199 -6.40 -0.71 -31.15
C MET A 199 -7.18 -0.32 -32.40
N LYS A 200 -8.04 -1.21 -32.89
CA LYS A 200 -8.96 -0.90 -33.99
C LYS A 200 -9.90 0.26 -33.66
N SER A 201 -10.43 0.31 -32.44
CA SER A 201 -11.30 1.39 -31.99
C SER A 201 -10.61 2.75 -31.91
N GLN A 202 -9.31 2.75 -31.62
CA GLN A 202 -8.49 3.96 -31.58
C GLN A 202 -8.02 4.41 -32.99
N GLY A 203 -8.24 3.60 -34.02
CA GLY A 203 -7.78 3.88 -35.38
C GLY A 203 -6.23 3.88 -35.50
N THR A 204 -5.53 3.28 -34.56
CA THR A 204 -4.06 3.26 -34.54
C THR A 204 -3.56 1.83 -34.82
N PRO A 205 -2.84 1.61 -35.91
CA PRO A 205 -2.18 0.33 -36.19
C PRO A 205 -1.17 -0.03 -35.07
N VAL A 206 -1.15 -1.30 -34.65
CA VAL A 206 -0.26 -1.77 -33.57
C VAL A 206 1.23 -1.50 -33.91
N GLU A 207 1.59 -1.56 -35.17
CA GLU A 207 2.96 -1.32 -35.67
C GLU A 207 3.43 0.13 -35.44
N GLN A 208 2.51 1.06 -35.20
CA GLN A 208 2.81 2.46 -34.87
C GLN A 208 3.05 2.71 -33.39
N ILE A 209 2.78 1.72 -32.54
CA ILE A 209 3.00 1.82 -31.09
C ILE A 209 4.45 1.39 -30.82
N PRO A 210 5.23 2.20 -30.09
CA PRO A 210 6.53 1.75 -29.65
C PRO A 210 6.40 0.46 -28.81
N ALA A 211 7.22 -0.54 -29.14
CA ALA A 211 7.12 -1.89 -28.54
C ALA A 211 7.11 -1.89 -26.99
N MET A 212 7.77 -0.90 -26.38
CA MET A 212 7.82 -0.74 -24.92
C MET A 212 6.46 -0.47 -24.28
N TYR A 213 5.48 0.07 -25.02
CA TYR A 213 4.15 0.37 -24.48
C TYR A 213 3.14 -0.78 -24.68
N ILE A 214 3.42 -1.72 -25.56
CA ILE A 214 2.51 -2.84 -25.86
C ILE A 214 2.19 -3.67 -24.62
N PRO A 215 3.17 -4.10 -23.79
CA PRO A 215 2.86 -4.84 -22.56
C PRO A 215 1.97 -4.06 -21.59
N MET A 216 2.22 -2.76 -21.44
CA MET A 216 1.43 -1.89 -20.57
C MET A 216 -0.05 -1.81 -21.03
N ILE A 217 -0.27 -1.66 -22.34
CA ILE A 217 -1.63 -1.58 -22.89
C ILE A 217 -2.33 -2.93 -22.80
N ARG A 218 -1.63 -4.03 -23.11
CA ARG A 218 -2.17 -5.40 -22.95
C ARG A 218 -2.51 -5.70 -21.49
N GLY A 219 -1.70 -5.24 -20.55
CA GLY A 219 -1.93 -5.37 -19.11
C GLY A 219 -3.27 -4.80 -18.64
N MET A 220 -3.86 -3.85 -19.38
CA MET A 220 -5.19 -3.31 -19.09
C MET A 220 -6.34 -4.30 -19.33
N PHE A 221 -6.09 -5.41 -20.01
CA PHE A 221 -7.10 -6.40 -20.42
C PHE A 221 -6.93 -7.77 -19.77
N THR A 222 -5.97 -7.94 -18.88
CA THR A 222 -5.65 -9.26 -18.32
C THR A 222 -6.64 -9.72 -17.26
N ASP A 223 -7.37 -8.81 -16.63
CA ASP A 223 -8.19 -9.06 -15.43
C ASP A 223 -7.44 -9.78 -14.30
N LYS A 224 -6.11 -9.78 -14.34
CA LYS A 224 -5.27 -10.26 -13.25
C LYS A 224 -5.36 -9.28 -12.07
N PRO A 225 -5.57 -9.77 -10.85
CA PRO A 225 -5.58 -8.90 -9.68
C PRO A 225 -4.20 -8.30 -9.42
N TYR A 226 -4.18 -7.07 -8.97
CA TYR A 226 -2.98 -6.50 -8.37
C TYR A 226 -2.66 -7.21 -7.05
N ILE A 227 -1.39 -7.31 -6.75
CA ILE A 227 -0.85 -7.61 -5.44
C ILE A 227 0.11 -6.47 -5.07
N GLU A 228 -0.12 -5.85 -3.92
CA GLU A 228 0.56 -4.62 -3.54
C GLU A 228 0.56 -4.43 -2.02
N GLY A 229 1.02 -3.26 -1.53
CA GLY A 229 0.82 -2.82 -0.16
C GLY A 229 1.41 -3.76 0.88
N ALA A 230 2.62 -4.25 0.66
CA ALA A 230 3.30 -5.11 1.62
C ALA A 230 3.43 -4.41 2.98
N TRP A 231 3.07 -5.10 4.06
CA TRP A 231 3.32 -4.67 5.42
C TRP A 231 3.76 -5.85 6.28
N MET A 232 4.96 -5.77 6.84
CA MET A 232 5.51 -6.84 7.66
C MET A 232 5.40 -6.51 9.13
N ASP A 233 4.86 -7.46 9.90
CA ASP A 233 4.89 -7.47 11.35
C ASP A 233 5.48 -8.77 11.88
N LYS A 234 5.90 -8.75 13.14
CA LYS A 234 6.34 -9.93 13.88
C LYS A 234 5.60 -10.01 15.21
N HIS A 235 5.05 -11.17 15.51
CA HIS A 235 4.40 -11.43 16.79
C HIS A 235 4.74 -12.84 17.26
N GLU A 236 5.18 -12.97 18.52
CA GLU A 236 5.58 -14.24 19.15
C GLU A 236 6.54 -15.09 18.30
N GLY A 237 7.49 -14.41 17.63
CA GLY A 237 8.53 -15.05 16.81
C GLY A 237 8.08 -15.43 15.40
N ARG A 238 6.84 -15.21 15.01
CA ARG A 238 6.27 -15.46 13.70
C ARG A 238 6.13 -14.18 12.91
N TYR A 239 6.36 -14.26 11.60
CA TYR A 239 6.28 -13.12 10.67
C TYR A 239 4.96 -13.15 9.93
N TYR A 240 4.33 -11.96 9.80
CA TYR A 240 3.04 -11.75 9.18
C TYR A 240 3.20 -10.74 8.05
N LEU A 241 3.18 -11.22 6.81
CA LEU A 241 3.23 -10.38 5.62
C LEU A 241 1.81 -10.07 5.18
N GLN A 242 1.33 -8.88 5.52
CA GLN A 242 0.08 -8.35 4.99
C GLN A 242 0.31 -7.90 3.55
N TYR A 243 -0.73 -8.00 2.73
CA TYR A 243 -0.71 -7.57 1.33
C TYR A 243 -2.10 -7.15 0.89
N ALA A 244 -2.18 -6.17 0.00
CA ALA A 244 -3.43 -5.77 -0.60
C ALA A 244 -3.70 -6.53 -1.91
N PHE A 245 -4.97 -6.80 -2.17
CA PHE A 245 -5.42 -7.56 -3.34
C PHE A 245 -6.61 -6.92 -4.04
N ALA A 246 -6.88 -7.44 -5.21
CA ALA A 246 -7.86 -7.07 -6.22
C ALA A 246 -7.52 -5.78 -6.95
N GLY A 247 -7.43 -4.67 -6.29
CA GLY A 247 -7.13 -3.35 -6.84
C GLY A 247 -7.99 -2.28 -6.20
N THR A 248 -7.41 -1.13 -5.95
CA THR A 248 -7.99 -0.02 -5.17
C THR A 248 -9.28 0.56 -5.78
N GLN A 249 -9.52 0.34 -7.06
CA GLN A 249 -10.72 0.80 -7.77
C GLN A 249 -11.98 -0.03 -7.49
N TYR A 250 -11.84 -1.21 -6.86
CA TYR A 250 -12.97 -2.11 -6.59
C TYR A 250 -13.44 -2.02 -5.14
N ASN A 251 -14.72 -2.30 -4.90
CA ASN A 251 -15.28 -2.44 -3.56
C ASN A 251 -14.65 -3.60 -2.78
N THR A 252 -14.11 -4.56 -3.51
CA THR A 252 -13.47 -5.77 -3.03
C THR A 252 -11.99 -5.60 -2.68
N TYR A 253 -11.48 -4.36 -2.73
CA TYR A 253 -10.13 -4.05 -2.26
C TYR A 253 -9.98 -4.43 -0.78
N GLY A 254 -8.99 -5.23 -0.46
CA GLY A 254 -8.81 -5.77 0.89
C GLY A 254 -7.38 -6.20 1.16
N ASP A 255 -7.11 -6.55 2.40
CA ASP A 255 -5.83 -7.11 2.81
C ASP A 255 -5.96 -8.58 3.21
N GLY A 256 -4.99 -9.37 2.75
CA GLY A 256 -4.72 -10.72 3.19
C GLY A 256 -3.42 -10.79 3.99
N VAL A 257 -3.15 -11.97 4.55
CA VAL A 257 -1.94 -12.23 5.34
C VAL A 257 -1.33 -13.56 4.95
N TYR A 258 -0.03 -13.54 4.72
CA TYR A 258 0.83 -14.71 4.68
C TYR A 258 1.70 -14.78 5.92
N VAL A 259 2.04 -15.98 6.36
CA VAL A 259 2.83 -16.21 7.58
C VAL A 259 4.08 -17.02 7.28
N SER A 260 5.14 -16.79 8.07
CA SER A 260 6.42 -17.50 7.96
C SER A 260 7.17 -17.50 9.30
N ASP A 261 8.10 -18.45 9.44
CA ASP A 261 9.08 -18.46 10.54
C ASP A 261 10.34 -17.63 10.21
N LYS A 262 10.38 -17.03 9.02
CA LYS A 262 11.53 -16.22 8.56
C LYS A 262 11.05 -14.96 7.85
N PRO A 263 11.77 -13.84 7.98
CA PRO A 263 11.36 -12.55 7.41
C PRO A 263 11.27 -12.54 5.88
N LEU A 264 12.03 -13.37 5.19
CA LEU A 264 12.01 -13.50 3.73
C LEU A 264 11.45 -14.85 3.26
N GLY A 265 10.57 -15.47 4.06
CA GLY A 265 9.88 -16.70 3.72
C GLY A 265 10.72 -17.97 3.82
N PRO A 266 10.18 -19.11 3.33
CA PRO A 266 8.96 -19.21 2.54
C PRO A 266 7.69 -18.85 3.32
N PHE A 267 6.73 -18.25 2.62
CA PHE A 267 5.45 -17.84 3.20
C PHE A 267 4.33 -18.84 2.89
N THR A 268 3.42 -19.00 3.85
CA THR A 268 2.18 -19.76 3.68
C THR A 268 0.99 -18.86 3.98
N LEU A 269 -0.10 -19.03 3.22
CA LEU A 269 -1.31 -18.25 3.45
C LEU A 269 -1.87 -18.53 4.85
N ALA A 270 -2.15 -17.49 5.63
CA ALA A 270 -2.81 -17.63 6.92
C ALA A 270 -4.23 -18.19 6.74
N LYS A 271 -4.75 -18.87 7.76
CA LYS A 271 -6.07 -19.55 7.68
C LYS A 271 -7.22 -18.55 7.61
N ASN A 272 -7.12 -17.44 8.35
CA ASN A 272 -8.18 -16.45 8.52
C ASN A 272 -8.05 -15.31 7.50
N ASN A 273 -8.18 -15.65 6.22
CA ASN A 273 -8.19 -14.69 5.12
C ASN A 273 -9.59 -14.53 4.51
N PRO A 274 -9.94 -13.34 4.00
CA PRO A 274 -9.15 -12.10 4.04
C PRO A 274 -9.09 -11.48 5.44
N TYR A 275 -8.00 -10.78 5.74
CA TYR A 275 -7.74 -10.14 7.04
C TYR A 275 -8.54 -8.85 7.22
N SER A 276 -8.45 -7.94 6.25
CA SER A 276 -9.18 -6.68 6.23
C SER A 276 -9.99 -6.59 4.94
N TYR A 277 -11.33 -6.65 5.06
CA TYR A 277 -12.18 -6.78 3.89
C TYR A 277 -13.58 -6.28 4.16
N HIS A 278 -14.03 -5.30 3.37
CA HIS A 278 -15.36 -4.71 3.50
C HIS A 278 -15.96 -4.37 2.12
N PRO A 279 -16.49 -5.37 1.38
CA PRO A 279 -16.91 -5.20 -0.01
C PRO A 279 -18.20 -4.44 -0.21
N GLY A 280 -18.92 -4.12 0.84
CA GLY A 280 -20.24 -3.46 0.77
C GLY A 280 -20.45 -2.39 1.83
N GLY A 281 -21.62 -1.73 1.76
CA GLY A 281 -21.99 -0.68 2.69
C GLY A 281 -21.52 0.71 2.25
N PHE A 282 -21.49 1.65 3.19
CA PHE A 282 -21.20 3.07 2.90
C PHE A 282 -19.74 3.33 2.50
N MET A 283 -18.82 2.54 3.03
CA MET A 283 -17.38 2.68 2.75
C MET A 283 -16.79 1.32 2.41
N PRO A 284 -16.85 0.91 1.15
CA PRO A 284 -16.25 -0.35 0.73
C PRO A 284 -14.73 -0.25 0.62
N GLY A 285 -14.09 -1.40 0.57
CA GLY A 285 -12.66 -1.55 0.54
C GLY A 285 -12.13 -1.98 1.89
N ALA A 286 -10.93 -1.70 2.21
CA ALA A 286 -10.13 -1.89 3.42
C ALA A 286 -8.77 -2.50 3.11
N GLY A 287 -8.18 -2.12 1.98
CA GLY A 287 -6.89 -2.61 1.49
C GLY A 287 -5.74 -1.63 1.67
N HIS A 288 -4.54 -2.09 1.40
CA HIS A 288 -3.25 -1.41 1.54
C HIS A 288 -3.11 -0.77 2.91
N GLY A 289 -3.20 -1.61 3.91
CA GLY A 289 -3.20 -1.18 5.29
C GLY A 289 -1.86 -1.29 5.98
N SER A 290 -1.86 -0.79 7.20
CA SER A 290 -0.74 -0.89 8.15
C SER A 290 -1.26 -1.26 9.52
N THR A 291 -0.49 -2.03 10.27
CA THR A 291 -0.82 -2.41 11.65
C THR A 291 0.18 -1.81 12.62
N MET A 292 -0.30 -1.26 13.72
CA MET A 292 0.55 -0.75 14.79
C MET A 292 0.04 -1.19 16.15
N GLU A 293 0.93 -1.28 17.12
CA GLU A 293 0.61 -1.43 18.54
C GLU A 293 0.51 -0.06 19.22
N ASP A 294 -0.55 0.18 20.01
CA ASP A 294 -0.69 1.38 20.82
C ASP A 294 0.07 1.25 22.15
N TYR A 295 0.21 2.37 22.88
CA TYR A 295 0.91 2.39 24.17
C TYR A 295 0.23 1.60 25.29
N LYS A 296 -0.88 0.91 25.00
CA LYS A 296 -1.62 0.05 25.93
C LYS A 296 -1.56 -1.42 25.53
N GLY A 297 -0.80 -1.75 24.48
CA GLY A 297 -0.70 -3.11 23.96
C GLY A 297 -1.89 -3.53 23.08
N ASN A 298 -2.70 -2.59 22.57
CA ASN A 298 -3.73 -2.94 21.60
C ASN A 298 -3.21 -2.75 20.19
N PHE A 299 -3.58 -3.68 19.30
CA PHE A 299 -3.27 -3.57 17.88
C PHE A 299 -4.38 -2.81 17.15
N TRP A 300 -3.94 -2.00 16.19
CA TRP A 300 -4.80 -1.19 15.32
C TRP A 300 -4.36 -1.37 13.88
N HIS A 301 -5.34 -1.59 13.02
CA HIS A 301 -5.14 -1.64 11.57
C HIS A 301 -5.74 -0.40 10.93
N ALA A 302 -4.97 0.27 10.10
CA ALA A 302 -5.42 1.36 9.25
C ALA A 302 -5.44 0.90 7.81
N ALA A 303 -6.46 1.24 7.03
CA ALA A 303 -6.55 0.83 5.64
C ALA A 303 -7.28 1.85 4.77
N THR A 304 -7.10 1.73 3.46
CA THR A 304 -7.75 2.55 2.44
C THR A 304 -9.21 2.13 2.23
N MET A 305 -10.11 3.09 2.25
CA MET A 305 -11.51 2.89 1.90
C MET A 305 -11.90 3.76 0.71
N ARG A 306 -12.50 3.17 -0.31
CA ARG A 306 -13.13 3.87 -1.40
C ARG A 306 -14.50 4.38 -0.94
N ILE A 307 -14.80 5.65 -1.18
CA ILE A 307 -16.10 6.24 -0.80
C ILE A 307 -16.90 6.80 -1.97
N SER A 308 -16.39 6.70 -3.18
CA SER A 308 -17.04 7.23 -4.37
C SER A 308 -17.05 6.23 -5.51
N VAL A 309 -18.21 6.06 -6.12
CA VAL A 309 -18.36 5.32 -7.39
C VAL A 309 -18.04 6.19 -8.60
N SER A 310 -17.92 7.50 -8.40
CA SER A 310 -17.68 8.47 -9.47
C SER A 310 -16.21 8.77 -9.72
N HIS A 311 -15.34 8.43 -8.78
CA HIS A 311 -13.91 8.70 -8.84
C HIS A 311 -13.13 7.63 -8.07
N ASP A 312 -12.28 6.88 -8.73
CA ASP A 312 -11.57 5.74 -8.16
C ASP A 312 -10.60 6.14 -7.04
N PHE A 313 -10.11 7.39 -7.07
CA PHE A 313 -9.20 7.97 -6.09
C PHE A 313 -9.88 8.92 -5.08
N GLU A 314 -11.19 8.87 -4.92
CA GLU A 314 -11.88 9.50 -3.80
C GLU A 314 -11.85 8.52 -2.60
N ARG A 315 -10.67 8.43 -1.96
CA ARG A 315 -10.36 7.44 -0.92
C ARG A 315 -10.23 8.07 0.45
N ARG A 316 -10.51 7.31 1.49
CA ARG A 316 -10.40 7.70 2.90
C ARG A 316 -9.69 6.64 3.71
N VAL A 317 -9.20 7.04 4.87
CA VAL A 317 -8.59 6.14 5.84
C VAL A 317 -9.64 5.66 6.84
N GLY A 318 -9.71 4.37 7.05
CA GLY A 318 -10.38 3.75 8.19
C GLY A 318 -9.37 3.18 9.17
N ILE A 319 -9.76 3.06 10.45
CA ILE A 319 -8.97 2.38 11.48
C ILE A 319 -9.84 1.39 12.25
N TRP A 320 -9.28 0.26 12.62
CA TRP A 320 -9.98 -0.80 13.35
C TRP A 320 -9.07 -1.39 14.41
N LYS A 321 -9.66 -1.95 15.45
CA LYS A 321 -8.92 -2.83 16.36
C LYS A 321 -8.58 -4.12 15.62
N ALA A 322 -7.36 -4.58 15.84
CA ALA A 322 -6.84 -5.83 15.34
C ALA A 322 -6.34 -6.71 16.49
N ALA A 323 -6.14 -7.99 16.23
CA ALA A 323 -5.54 -8.92 17.16
C ALA A 323 -4.88 -10.06 16.38
N TYR A 324 -3.91 -10.70 17.01
CA TYR A 324 -3.40 -12.00 16.58
C TYR A 324 -4.21 -13.08 17.30
N ASP A 325 -4.61 -14.10 16.58
CA ASP A 325 -5.30 -15.25 17.15
C ASP A 325 -4.40 -16.49 17.26
N GLU A 326 -4.91 -17.58 17.85
CA GLU A 326 -4.15 -18.82 18.06
C GLU A 326 -3.76 -19.52 16.73
N GLU A 327 -4.42 -19.17 15.65
CA GLU A 327 -4.15 -19.75 14.33
C GLU A 327 -3.26 -18.87 13.45
N GLY A 328 -3.00 -17.61 13.86
CA GLY A 328 -2.15 -16.62 13.20
C GLY A 328 -2.86 -15.79 12.16
#